data_e0956862f34b88c4cb8adf906962c704
#
_entry.id   e0956862f34b88c4cb8adf906962c704
#
_cell.length_a   1.000
_cell.length_b   1.000
_cell.length_c   1.000
_cell.angle_alpha   90.00
_cell.angle_beta   90.00
_cell.angle_gamma   90.00
#
_symmetry.space_group_name_H-M   'P 1'
#
loop_
_entity.id
_entity.type
_entity.pdbx_description
1 polymer ?
#
loop_
_entity_poly.entity_id
_entity_poly.type
_entity_poly.pdbx_seq_one_letter_code
_entity_poly.pdbx_strand_id
1 'polypeptide(L)'
;MRVLCFAVFLLSLMSFANSAYSTQNTIATIDKVLVVKSERKLHLMHRDTVVKSYRVSLGKKSGPKQYEGDQRTPEGIYAINWRKHSDNFNLSMHISYPNAKDVQRSQESGLPPGGMIMLHGTPNDEEYPEWFFNTLDWTEGCIALTNPDMKEVWEAVQDGTLIEIRP
;
A
#
# COMPACT_ATOMS: atom_id res chain seq x y z
N MET A 1 -34.35 82.29 -18.70
CA MET A 1 -33.05 81.71 -18.30
C MET A 1 -33.38 80.33 -17.68
N ARG A 2 -33.14 79.26 -18.41
CA ARG A 2 -33.35 77.86 -17.96
C ARG A 2 -31.99 77.28 -17.68
N VAL A 3 -31.73 76.94 -16.41
CA VAL A 3 -30.50 76.24 -15.96
C VAL A 3 -30.75 74.73 -16.07
N LEU A 4 -29.99 74.13 -16.92
CA LEU A 4 -30.01 72.67 -17.11
C LEU A 4 -29.02 71.97 -16.14
N CYS A 5 -29.47 71.26 -15.12
CA CYS A 5 -28.65 70.43 -14.25
C CYS A 5 -28.35 69.10 -14.94
N PHE A 6 -27.08 68.84 -15.28
CA PHE A 6 -26.59 67.53 -15.69
C PHE A 6 -26.24 66.69 -14.44
N ALA A 7 -27.02 65.67 -14.21
CA ALA A 7 -26.68 64.67 -13.22
C ALA A 7 -25.75 63.65 -13.86
N VAL A 8 -24.49 63.58 -13.39
CA VAL A 8 -23.51 62.58 -13.78
C VAL A 8 -23.73 61.34 -12.91
N PHE A 9 -24.23 60.26 -13.52
CA PHE A 9 -24.37 58.95 -12.88
C PHE A 9 -23.03 58.20 -12.99
N LEU A 10 -22.26 58.11 -11.87
CA LEU A 10 -21.07 57.30 -11.76
C LEU A 10 -21.50 55.83 -11.53
N LEU A 11 -21.44 55.01 -12.59
CA LEU A 11 -21.53 53.56 -12.46
C LEU A 11 -20.21 52.99 -11.92
N SER A 12 -20.19 52.62 -10.64
CA SER A 12 -19.07 51.85 -10.06
C SER A 12 -19.19 50.39 -10.46
N LEU A 13 -18.35 49.93 -11.39
CA LEU A 13 -18.16 48.52 -11.69
C LEU A 13 -17.45 47.85 -10.49
N MET A 14 -18.19 47.09 -9.67
CA MET A 14 -17.61 46.15 -8.72
C MET A 14 -17.12 44.91 -9.48
N SER A 15 -15.81 44.84 -9.72
CA SER A 15 -15.16 43.61 -10.21
C SER A 15 -15.12 42.59 -9.09
N PHE A 16 -15.99 41.57 -9.14
CA PHE A 16 -15.88 40.39 -8.30
C PHE A 16 -14.71 39.54 -8.80
N ALA A 17 -13.57 39.64 -8.12
CA ALA A 17 -12.48 38.70 -8.35
C ALA A 17 -12.90 37.32 -7.85
N ASN A 18 -13.30 36.43 -8.75
CA ASN A 18 -13.46 35.01 -8.46
C ASN A 18 -12.07 34.40 -8.18
N SER A 19 -11.69 34.34 -6.91
CA SER A 19 -10.57 33.49 -6.49
C SER A 19 -10.98 32.01 -6.70
N ALA A 20 -10.58 31.45 -7.84
CA ALA A 20 -10.63 30.03 -8.06
C ALA A 20 -9.67 29.39 -7.05
N TYR A 21 -10.20 28.83 -5.97
CA TYR A 21 -9.47 27.93 -5.10
C TYR A 21 -9.12 26.68 -5.92
N SER A 22 -7.91 26.64 -6.47
CA SER A 22 -7.33 25.41 -6.98
C SER A 22 -7.13 24.48 -5.78
N THR A 23 -8.04 23.55 -5.57
CA THR A 23 -7.79 22.38 -4.73
C THR A 23 -6.69 21.59 -5.41
N GLN A 24 -5.44 21.88 -5.07
CA GLN A 24 -4.35 20.96 -5.34
C GLN A 24 -4.70 19.68 -4.56
N ASN A 25 -5.14 18.65 -5.28
CA ASN A 25 -5.14 17.28 -4.77
C ASN A 25 -3.67 16.91 -4.54
N THR A 26 -3.13 17.29 -3.40
CA THR A 26 -1.89 16.72 -2.90
C THR A 26 -2.17 15.25 -2.63
N ILE A 27 -1.78 14.39 -3.56
CA ILE A 27 -1.77 12.94 -3.35
C ILE A 27 -0.92 12.75 -2.10
N ALA A 28 -1.56 12.31 -1.00
CA ALA A 28 -0.87 12.11 0.26
C ALA A 28 0.25 11.09 0.03
N THR A 29 1.49 11.49 0.26
CA THR A 29 2.65 10.59 0.12
C THR A 29 2.52 9.47 1.14
N ILE A 30 2.46 8.23 0.68
CA ILE A 30 2.41 7.06 1.57
C ILE A 30 3.76 6.93 2.26
N ASP A 31 3.76 6.99 3.58
CA ASP A 31 4.95 6.90 4.42
C ASP A 31 5.08 5.56 5.15
N LYS A 32 4.01 4.77 5.21
CA LYS A 32 4.00 3.45 5.80
C LYS A 32 2.93 2.56 5.16
N VAL A 33 3.24 1.28 5.04
CA VAL A 33 2.29 0.21 4.78
C VAL A 33 2.05 -0.53 6.10
N LEU A 34 0.80 -0.75 6.48
CA LEU A 34 0.42 -1.54 7.65
C LEU A 34 -0.37 -2.77 7.20
N VAL A 35 0.10 -3.96 7.57
CA VAL A 35 -0.62 -5.22 7.35
C VAL A 35 -1.12 -5.75 8.69
N VAL A 36 -2.44 -5.93 8.81
CA VAL A 36 -3.09 -6.55 9.98
C VAL A 36 -3.55 -7.94 9.56
N LYS A 37 -2.81 -8.96 9.97
CA LYS A 37 -3.01 -10.36 9.53
C LYS A 37 -4.35 -10.92 9.95
N SER A 38 -4.78 -10.65 11.18
CA SER A 38 -6.09 -11.07 11.70
C SER A 38 -7.27 -10.53 10.91
N GLU A 39 -7.11 -9.34 10.31
CA GLU A 39 -8.13 -8.72 9.47
C GLU A 39 -7.98 -9.04 7.98
N ARG A 40 -6.84 -9.61 7.58
CA ARG A 40 -6.43 -9.78 6.18
C ARG A 40 -6.54 -8.48 5.41
N LYS A 41 -5.98 -7.43 6.00
CA LYS A 41 -5.95 -6.09 5.41
C LYS A 41 -4.55 -5.52 5.31
N LEU A 42 -4.32 -4.82 4.21
CA LEU A 42 -3.22 -3.93 3.99
C LEU A 42 -3.76 -2.50 3.95
N HIS A 43 -3.15 -1.62 4.74
CA HIS A 43 -3.48 -0.20 4.79
C HIS A 43 -2.31 0.62 4.26
N LEU A 44 -2.58 1.53 3.32
CA LEU A 44 -1.67 2.61 2.97
C LEU A 44 -1.86 3.74 3.98
N MET A 45 -0.77 4.17 4.61
CA MET A 45 -0.79 5.16 5.70
C MET A 45 -0.09 6.45 5.28
N HIS A 46 -0.61 7.56 5.77
CA HIS A 46 0.05 8.85 5.77
C HIS A 46 -0.09 9.47 7.16
N ARG A 47 1.02 9.73 7.87
CA ARG A 47 1.05 10.32 9.22
C ARG A 47 0.04 9.65 10.16
N ASP A 48 0.11 8.35 10.34
CA ASP A 48 -0.78 7.54 11.19
C ASP A 48 -2.26 7.49 10.78
N THR A 49 -2.63 8.11 9.65
CA THR A 49 -3.98 8.05 9.10
C THR A 49 -4.04 7.03 7.95
N VAL A 50 -5.08 6.19 7.97
CA VAL A 50 -5.34 5.26 6.86
C VAL A 50 -5.85 6.05 5.66
N VAL A 51 -5.10 6.01 4.55
CA VAL A 51 -5.47 6.63 3.27
C VAL A 51 -6.35 5.70 2.46
N LYS A 52 -5.95 4.41 2.37
CA LYS A 52 -6.68 3.38 1.64
C LYS A 52 -6.41 2.00 2.23
N SER A 53 -7.36 1.08 2.05
CA SER A 53 -7.27 -0.29 2.57
C SER A 53 -7.59 -1.29 1.47
N TYR A 54 -6.89 -2.41 1.50
CA TYR A 54 -7.07 -3.51 0.56
C TYR A 54 -7.21 -4.83 1.32
N ARG A 55 -7.95 -5.78 0.76
CA ARG A 55 -7.94 -7.15 1.24
C ARG A 55 -6.69 -7.85 0.73
N VAL A 56 -6.10 -8.70 1.58
CA VAL A 56 -4.92 -9.48 1.23
C VAL A 56 -5.11 -10.96 1.55
N SER A 57 -4.39 -11.81 0.82
CA SER A 57 -4.16 -13.20 1.15
C SER A 57 -2.76 -13.36 1.71
N LEU A 58 -2.61 -14.26 2.67
CA LEU A 58 -1.40 -14.46 3.46
C LEU A 58 -0.86 -15.89 3.26
N GLY A 59 0.17 -16.22 4.02
CA GLY A 59 0.68 -17.60 4.13
C GLY A 59 -0.37 -18.56 4.67
N LYS A 60 -0.37 -19.80 4.16
CA LYS A 60 -1.33 -20.86 4.49
C LYS A 60 -1.46 -21.16 5.98
N LYS A 61 -0.45 -20.84 6.77
CA LYS A 61 -0.44 -21.06 8.22
C LYS A 61 -0.42 -19.74 8.99
N SER A 62 -1.19 -19.69 10.06
CA SER A 62 -1.26 -18.54 10.97
C SER A 62 -0.02 -18.44 11.88
N GLY A 63 0.13 -17.27 12.53
CA GLY A 63 1.24 -16.95 13.41
C GLY A 63 2.45 -16.37 12.67
N PRO A 64 3.50 -15.94 13.42
CA PRO A 64 4.71 -15.36 12.84
C PRO A 64 5.55 -16.41 12.14
N LYS A 65 6.24 -16.00 11.08
CA LYS A 65 7.21 -16.84 10.37
C LYS A 65 8.37 -17.21 11.29
N GLN A 66 8.74 -18.50 11.30
CA GLN A 66 9.79 -19.05 12.16
C GLN A 66 11.00 -19.55 11.37
N TYR A 67 10.77 -20.23 10.24
CA TYR A 67 11.81 -20.83 9.41
C TYR A 67 11.36 -20.95 7.95
N GLU A 68 12.28 -21.25 7.08
CA GLU A 68 12.02 -21.46 5.65
C GLU A 68 11.04 -22.64 5.43
N GLY A 69 10.05 -22.43 4.57
CA GLY A 69 9.05 -23.45 4.24
C GLY A 69 7.92 -23.61 5.27
N ASP A 70 7.85 -22.82 6.32
CA ASP A 70 6.80 -22.88 7.34
C ASP A 70 5.43 -22.34 6.89
N GLN A 71 5.36 -21.77 5.69
CA GLN A 71 4.15 -21.24 5.05
C GLN A 71 3.49 -20.08 5.83
N ARG A 72 4.25 -19.35 6.62
CA ARG A 72 3.77 -18.23 7.45
C ARG A 72 4.25 -16.90 6.93
N THR A 73 3.38 -15.89 7.01
CA THR A 73 3.76 -14.49 6.77
C THR A 73 4.46 -13.94 8.01
N PRO A 74 5.62 -13.29 7.87
CA PRO A 74 6.37 -12.74 9.00
C PRO A 74 5.58 -11.64 9.72
N GLU A 75 5.97 -11.37 10.97
CA GLU A 75 5.48 -10.27 11.79
C GLU A 75 6.67 -9.42 12.23
N GLY A 76 6.53 -8.10 12.08
CA GLY A 76 7.61 -7.16 12.39
C GLY A 76 7.57 -5.91 11.53
N ILE A 77 8.66 -5.15 11.61
CA ILE A 77 8.87 -3.94 10.80
C ILE A 77 9.98 -4.23 9.79
N TYR A 78 9.68 -3.94 8.54
CA TYR A 78 10.53 -4.16 7.38
C TYR A 78 10.48 -2.93 6.48
N ALA A 79 11.17 -2.98 5.34
CA ALA A 79 11.08 -1.98 4.28
C ALA A 79 10.78 -2.65 2.94
N ILE A 80 10.17 -1.92 2.03
CA ILE A 80 10.10 -2.30 0.62
C ILE A 80 11.47 -2.01 0.00
N ASN A 81 12.20 -3.04 -0.41
CA ASN A 81 13.59 -2.88 -0.88
C ASN A 81 13.70 -2.56 -2.36
N TRP A 82 12.96 -3.31 -3.16
CA TRP A 82 12.97 -3.23 -4.61
C TRP A 82 11.68 -3.84 -5.18
N ARG A 83 11.43 -3.58 -6.44
CA ARG A 83 10.25 -4.06 -7.13
C ARG A 83 10.60 -4.54 -8.54
N LYS A 84 9.78 -5.45 -9.07
CA LYS A 84 9.92 -5.94 -10.44
C LYS A 84 8.57 -6.36 -11.03
N HIS A 85 8.47 -6.33 -12.35
CA HIS A 85 7.49 -7.13 -13.05
C HIS A 85 7.84 -8.61 -12.87
N SER A 86 6.89 -9.40 -12.41
CA SER A 86 7.09 -10.80 -12.08
C SER A 86 6.55 -11.69 -13.19
N ASP A 87 7.33 -12.69 -13.60
CA ASP A 87 6.88 -13.67 -14.59
C ASP A 87 5.72 -14.54 -14.06
N ASN A 88 5.61 -14.67 -12.72
CA ASN A 88 4.63 -15.55 -12.07
C ASN A 88 3.42 -14.78 -11.49
N PHE A 89 3.61 -13.53 -11.05
CA PHE A 89 2.63 -12.83 -10.19
C PHE A 89 2.40 -11.37 -10.58
N ASN A 90 2.50 -11.03 -11.86
CA ASN A 90 2.33 -9.69 -12.40
C ASN A 90 3.33 -8.69 -11.78
N LEU A 91 2.96 -7.93 -10.77
CA LEU A 91 3.81 -6.98 -10.05
C LEU A 91 4.25 -7.57 -8.72
N SER A 92 5.52 -7.34 -8.34
CA SER A 92 6.06 -7.83 -7.08
C SER A 92 6.98 -6.80 -6.43
N MET A 93 6.80 -6.58 -5.12
CA MET A 93 7.60 -5.69 -4.28
C MET A 93 8.21 -6.48 -3.14
N HIS A 94 9.54 -6.49 -3.05
CA HIS A 94 10.28 -7.26 -2.05
C HIS A 94 10.25 -6.59 -0.69
N ILE A 95 10.01 -7.37 0.36
CA ILE A 95 10.04 -6.97 1.77
C ILE A 95 11.40 -7.37 2.36
N SER A 96 12.04 -6.49 3.14
CA SER A 96 13.38 -6.70 3.73
C SER A 96 13.41 -7.76 4.85
N TYR A 97 12.63 -8.82 4.69
CA TYR A 97 12.70 -10.01 5.54
C TYR A 97 13.87 -10.90 5.09
N PRO A 98 14.67 -11.51 6.01
CA PRO A 98 14.61 -11.40 7.47
C PRO A 98 15.28 -10.12 8.00
N ASN A 99 14.75 -9.54 9.08
CA ASN A 99 15.43 -8.50 9.84
C ASN A 99 16.34 -9.12 10.94
N ALA A 100 17.02 -8.27 11.72
CA ALA A 100 17.95 -8.73 12.75
C ALA A 100 17.31 -9.68 13.80
N LYS A 101 16.04 -9.44 14.16
CA LYS A 101 15.30 -10.31 15.11
C LYS A 101 14.98 -11.66 14.51
N ASP A 102 14.63 -11.70 13.23
CA ASP A 102 14.38 -12.94 12.52
C ASP A 102 15.65 -13.78 12.37
N VAL A 103 16.77 -13.13 12.06
CA VAL A 103 18.08 -13.78 11.99
C VAL A 103 18.52 -14.34 13.36
N GLN A 104 18.34 -13.56 14.44
CA GLN A 104 18.63 -14.04 15.79
C GLN A 104 17.81 -15.28 16.13
N ARG A 105 16.50 -15.26 15.90
CA ARG A 105 15.62 -16.42 16.12
C ARG A 105 16.06 -17.65 15.32
N SER A 106 16.46 -17.43 14.08
CA SER A 106 17.03 -18.46 13.21
C SER A 106 18.27 -19.11 13.81
N GLN A 107 19.20 -18.31 14.34
CA GLN A 107 20.40 -18.79 15.01
C GLN A 107 20.07 -19.62 16.26
N GLU A 108 19.13 -19.15 17.08
CA GLU A 108 18.68 -19.82 18.30
C GLU A 108 17.99 -21.18 18.01
N SER A 109 17.24 -21.26 16.92
CA SER A 109 16.54 -22.49 16.52
C SER A 109 17.36 -23.43 15.67
N GLY A 110 18.49 -22.99 15.10
CA GLY A 110 19.30 -23.74 14.15
C GLY A 110 18.63 -23.98 12.78
N LEU A 111 17.53 -23.25 12.48
CA LEU A 111 16.78 -23.38 11.24
C LEU A 111 16.94 -22.11 10.39
N PRO A 112 17.12 -22.20 9.06
CA PRO A 112 17.23 -21.02 8.20
C PRO A 112 15.94 -20.21 8.22
N PRO A 113 16.00 -18.85 8.27
CA PRO A 113 14.81 -18.03 8.32
C PRO A 113 14.06 -18.01 6.99
N GLY A 114 14.75 -18.35 5.89
CA GLY A 114 14.29 -18.16 4.53
C GLY A 114 14.37 -16.68 4.10
N GLY A 115 13.63 -16.33 3.07
CA GLY A 115 13.63 -14.98 2.48
C GLY A 115 12.58 -14.84 1.40
N MET A 116 12.80 -13.86 0.50
CA MET A 116 11.94 -13.63 -0.68
C MET A 116 10.46 -13.44 -0.35
N ILE A 117 10.17 -12.79 0.76
CA ILE A 117 8.81 -12.36 1.09
C ILE A 117 8.46 -11.12 0.26
N MET A 118 7.32 -11.22 -0.43
CA MET A 118 6.88 -10.20 -1.39
C MET A 118 5.46 -9.72 -1.06
N LEU A 119 5.16 -8.47 -1.43
CA LEU A 119 3.82 -8.07 -1.87
C LEU A 119 3.72 -8.41 -3.35
N HIS A 120 2.64 -9.05 -3.80
CA HIS A 120 2.49 -9.39 -5.23
C HIS A 120 1.02 -9.55 -5.65
N GLY A 121 0.79 -9.54 -6.96
CA GLY A 121 -0.51 -9.82 -7.56
C GLY A 121 -0.90 -11.31 -7.51
N THR A 122 -1.98 -11.65 -8.19
CA THR A 122 -2.39 -13.04 -8.40
C THR A 122 -1.46 -13.73 -9.42
N PRO A 123 -1.45 -15.08 -9.48
CA PRO A 123 -0.70 -15.80 -10.49
C PRO A 123 -1.12 -15.42 -11.91
N ASN A 124 -0.15 -15.42 -12.86
CA ASN A 124 -0.41 -15.01 -14.25
C ASN A 124 -1.16 -16.07 -15.07
N ASP A 125 -0.96 -17.35 -14.75
CA ASP A 125 -1.44 -18.48 -15.56
C ASP A 125 -2.56 -19.29 -14.87
N GLU A 126 -3.32 -18.64 -13.98
CA GLU A 126 -4.34 -19.36 -13.22
C GLU A 126 -5.69 -19.39 -13.94
N GLU A 127 -6.34 -20.58 -13.87
CA GLU A 127 -7.69 -20.79 -14.41
C GLU A 127 -8.80 -20.17 -13.55
N TYR A 128 -8.48 -19.73 -12.33
CA TYR A 128 -9.44 -19.15 -11.40
C TYR A 128 -9.54 -17.64 -11.54
N PRO A 129 -10.73 -17.06 -11.38
CA PRO A 129 -10.90 -15.62 -11.40
C PRO A 129 -10.20 -14.96 -10.18
N GLU A 130 -9.71 -13.74 -10.33
CA GLU A 130 -8.94 -13.02 -9.30
C GLU A 130 -9.62 -12.97 -7.92
N TRP A 131 -10.95 -12.79 -7.88
CA TRP A 131 -11.68 -12.74 -6.62
C TRP A 131 -11.53 -14.01 -5.79
N PHE A 132 -11.30 -15.17 -6.43
CA PHE A 132 -11.11 -16.44 -5.74
C PHE A 132 -9.87 -16.40 -4.85
N PHE A 133 -8.77 -15.81 -5.34
CA PHE A 133 -7.52 -15.70 -4.58
C PHE A 133 -7.65 -14.81 -3.33
N ASN A 134 -8.65 -13.94 -3.26
CA ASN A 134 -8.93 -13.12 -2.08
C ASN A 134 -9.78 -13.83 -1.02
N THR A 135 -10.25 -15.04 -1.27
CA THR A 135 -11.11 -15.77 -0.33
C THR A 135 -10.35 -16.68 0.63
N LEU A 136 -9.07 -16.94 0.35
CA LEU A 136 -8.25 -17.91 1.11
C LEU A 136 -6.80 -17.43 1.26
N ASP A 137 -6.12 -17.95 2.28
CA ASP A 137 -4.68 -17.77 2.44
C ASP A 137 -3.97 -18.89 1.67
N TRP A 138 -3.30 -18.55 0.58
CA TRP A 138 -2.76 -19.52 -0.38
C TRP A 138 -1.25 -19.45 -0.58
N THR A 139 -0.60 -18.40 -0.06
CA THR A 139 0.82 -18.16 -0.31
C THR A 139 1.73 -19.01 0.59
N GLU A 140 3.00 -19.08 0.25
CA GLU A 140 4.04 -19.71 1.08
C GLU A 140 4.67 -18.73 2.10
N GLY A 141 3.98 -17.59 2.35
CA GLY A 141 4.40 -16.57 3.31
C GLY A 141 4.39 -15.15 2.74
N CYS A 142 4.21 -14.97 1.45
CA CYS A 142 4.02 -13.68 0.80
C CYS A 142 2.67 -13.05 1.16
N ILE A 143 2.48 -11.81 0.77
CA ILE A 143 1.24 -11.06 0.92
C ILE A 143 0.71 -10.79 -0.49
N ALA A 144 -0.44 -11.38 -0.84
CA ALA A 144 -1.01 -11.27 -2.18
C ALA A 144 -2.23 -10.36 -2.20
N LEU A 145 -2.36 -9.59 -3.29
CA LEU A 145 -3.49 -8.72 -3.60
C LEU A 145 -4.11 -9.15 -4.94
N THR A 146 -5.27 -8.62 -5.30
CA THR A 146 -5.73 -8.66 -6.70
C THR A 146 -4.78 -7.86 -7.58
N ASN A 147 -4.72 -8.15 -8.88
CA ASN A 147 -3.86 -7.39 -9.79
C ASN A 147 -4.21 -5.90 -9.86
N PRO A 148 -5.50 -5.48 -9.90
CA PRO A 148 -5.86 -4.07 -9.79
C PRO A 148 -5.38 -3.41 -8.49
N ASP A 149 -5.59 -4.05 -7.33
CA ASP A 149 -5.15 -3.53 -6.04
C ASP A 149 -3.62 -3.46 -5.95
N MET A 150 -2.93 -4.49 -6.43
CA MET A 150 -1.47 -4.51 -6.47
C MET A 150 -0.90 -3.38 -7.32
N LYS A 151 -1.55 -3.06 -8.45
CA LYS A 151 -1.15 -1.93 -9.29
C LYS A 151 -1.25 -0.60 -8.55
N GLU A 152 -2.35 -0.37 -7.82
CA GLU A 152 -2.51 0.84 -7.02
C GLU A 152 -1.45 0.94 -5.90
N VAL A 153 -1.18 -0.15 -5.20
CA VAL A 153 -0.12 -0.21 -4.18
C VAL A 153 1.25 0.07 -4.79
N TRP A 154 1.53 -0.52 -5.96
CA TRP A 154 2.76 -0.29 -6.71
C TRP A 154 2.99 1.17 -7.09
N GLU A 155 1.94 1.86 -7.51
CA GLU A 155 2.01 3.27 -7.90
C GLU A 155 2.13 4.21 -6.68
N ALA A 156 1.49 3.87 -5.57
CA ALA A 156 1.43 4.72 -4.38
C ALA A 156 2.63 4.57 -3.43
N VAL A 157 3.24 3.37 -3.34
CA VAL A 157 4.29 3.05 -2.39
C VAL A 157 5.66 3.13 -3.07
N GLN A 158 6.61 3.82 -2.46
CA GLN A 158 7.97 3.95 -2.97
C GLN A 158 8.92 2.91 -2.34
N ASP A 159 10.05 2.62 -3.02
CA ASP A 159 11.13 1.83 -2.42
C ASP A 159 11.69 2.59 -1.20
N GLY A 160 11.99 1.87 -0.14
CA GLY A 160 12.36 2.43 1.16
C GLY A 160 11.19 2.67 2.11
N THR A 161 9.92 2.62 1.64
CA THR A 161 8.75 2.75 2.51
C THR A 161 8.73 1.64 3.55
N LEU A 162 8.47 2.00 4.80
CA LEU A 162 8.32 1.02 5.88
C LEU A 162 7.04 0.20 5.70
N ILE A 163 7.16 -1.10 5.99
CA ILE A 163 6.03 -2.02 6.08
C ILE A 163 6.04 -2.67 7.46
N GLU A 164 4.96 -2.45 8.21
CA GLU A 164 4.70 -3.06 9.51
C GLU A 164 3.67 -4.17 9.33
N ILE A 165 4.02 -5.39 9.79
CA ILE A 165 3.15 -6.56 9.71
C ILE A 165 2.82 -6.98 11.13
N ARG A 166 1.53 -6.89 11.50
CA ARG A 166 0.98 -7.22 12.83
C ARG A 166 0.15 -8.52 12.77
N PRO A 167 -0.03 -9.18 13.92
CA PRO A 167 -0.96 -10.30 14.08
C PRO A 167 -2.39 -10.05 13.59
#